data_8ae62764d54af2b8280b2990acd18e33
#
_entry.id   8ae62764d54af2b8280b2990acd18e33
#
_cell.length_a   1.000
_cell.length_b   1.000
_cell.length_c   1.000
_cell.angle_alpha   90.00
_cell.angle_beta   90.00
_cell.angle_gamma   90.00
#
_symmetry.space_group_name_H-M   'P 1'
#
loop_
_entity.id
_entity.type
_entity.pdbx_description
1 polymer ?
#
loop_
_entity_poly.entity_id
_entity_poly.type
_entity_poly.pdbx_seq_one_letter_code
_entity_poly.pdbx_strand_id
1 'polypeptide(L)'
;MNSNPTNSTPANGRRYWRSQDELADTPEFKDWLHREFPAGASEMEADGQSRRNFLKIMSASFALAGVATLGSGCRRPEEKLEPFGKQPENYTFGEAQYFATAMPTRTGAIPLVVKSYEGRPVKIEGNALFPGSNGGTDRYAQASILDLYDVDRARHFKHDGKEVSREEALGFLDELSKKFAANSGEGLAFLAESSTSPSRARLQKIIAQKFPKAQWFTCDAIDSGIHQHAATQAFGQSVKPVFHFDKAKVILSLDCDFLGGEDDAHNHIRKFAASRKAGDGMSRLYAVESLFTLTGANADHRLRIPASAVVQFGFALLAEIDGTYAAGGFDKTVEIDSKWIKECAADLKAVGGKALVVAGQRQQPLVHWLANAINSALGAIGTTVTLLPAEPVAAWDIEAFESSAADTVVILGGNPAYNLNWTPKQKTVVRLGYYEDETAEKSNWNFPATHYLESWGDATTSDGTLVTVQPLIQPLFGGLTELEFLARLAGESQTNPYEIVRATLGASDEDWKKFLFSGFKADSAPQPVNLKIYGSTPGGTNGGRLSKDRLEAVFFRDAKVDDGRYANNGWMQELPDPITKMTWD
;
A
#
# COMPACT_ATOMS: atom_id res chain seq x y z
N MET A 1 21.87 14.90 70.13
CA MET A 1 22.70 13.68 70.12
C MET A 1 22.42 12.98 68.80
N ASN A 2 23.47 12.90 68.04
CA ASN A 2 23.47 12.37 66.69
C ASN A 2 23.14 10.88 66.65
N SER A 3 22.26 10.47 65.73
CA SER A 3 22.26 9.10 65.23
C SER A 3 22.28 9.13 63.71
N ASN A 4 23.43 8.76 63.15
CA ASN A 4 23.69 8.53 61.73
C ASN A 4 22.76 7.46 61.18
N PRO A 5 22.24 7.61 59.94
CA PRO A 5 21.66 6.51 59.24
C PRO A 5 22.77 5.61 58.64
N THR A 6 22.70 4.34 58.98
CA THR A 6 23.58 3.30 58.47
C THR A 6 23.41 3.12 56.95
N ASN A 7 24.50 3.33 56.24
CA ASN A 7 24.70 3.00 54.85
C ASN A 7 24.44 1.49 54.60
N SER A 8 23.39 1.16 53.91
CA SER A 8 23.25 -0.16 53.29
C SER A 8 24.01 -0.16 51.96
N THR A 9 25.09 -0.91 51.89
CA THR A 9 25.91 -1.10 50.69
C THR A 9 25.07 -1.78 49.60
N PRO A 10 24.91 -1.22 48.41
CA PRO A 10 24.23 -1.90 47.33
C PRO A 10 25.13 -2.98 46.71
N ALA A 11 24.51 -4.10 46.33
CA ALA A 11 25.17 -5.14 45.58
C ALA A 11 25.84 -4.59 44.31
N ASN A 12 27.01 -5.13 43.99
CA ASN A 12 27.93 -4.77 42.91
C ASN A 12 27.23 -4.66 41.51
N GLY A 13 26.78 -3.48 41.14
CA GLY A 13 26.33 -3.14 39.81
C GLY A 13 26.56 -1.66 39.55
N ARG A 14 27.04 -1.31 38.35
CA ARG A 14 27.15 0.09 37.95
C ARG A 14 25.79 0.75 38.01
N ARG A 15 25.63 1.81 38.82
CA ARG A 15 24.40 2.62 38.86
C ARG A 15 24.42 3.56 37.67
N TYR A 16 23.36 3.56 36.85
CA TYR A 16 23.15 4.50 35.76
C TYR A 16 22.01 5.44 36.13
N TRP A 17 22.19 6.72 35.89
CA TRP A 17 21.18 7.77 36.13
C TRP A 17 20.52 8.13 34.80
N ARG A 18 19.21 8.36 34.82
CA ARG A 18 18.42 8.73 33.65
C ARG A 18 18.48 10.20 33.31
N SER A 19 18.75 11.05 34.34
CA SER A 19 18.86 12.50 34.21
C SER A 19 19.88 13.08 35.19
N GLN A 20 20.24 14.37 35.01
CA GLN A 20 21.07 15.11 35.93
C GLN A 20 20.37 15.37 37.27
N ASP A 21 19.05 15.53 37.25
CA ASP A 21 18.22 15.74 38.44
C ASP A 21 18.13 14.47 39.30
N GLU A 22 18.13 13.29 38.69
CA GLU A 22 18.26 11.99 39.39
C GLU A 22 19.64 11.85 40.04
N LEU A 23 20.72 12.28 39.37
CA LEU A 23 22.07 12.26 39.90
C LEU A 23 22.20 13.22 41.08
N ALA A 24 21.59 14.42 40.97
CA ALA A 24 21.63 15.46 41.98
C ALA A 24 20.62 15.26 43.13
N ASP A 25 19.71 14.26 42.99
CA ASP A 25 18.65 13.93 43.96
C ASP A 25 17.80 15.15 44.33
N THR A 26 17.41 15.92 43.32
CA THR A 26 16.67 17.17 43.51
C THR A 26 15.26 16.95 44.07
N PRO A 27 14.69 17.92 44.82
CA PRO A 27 13.31 17.83 45.32
C PRO A 27 12.29 17.66 44.20
N GLU A 28 12.50 18.32 43.05
CA GLU A 28 11.64 18.25 41.88
C GLU A 28 11.64 16.84 41.28
N PHE A 29 12.78 16.17 41.25
CA PHE A 29 12.89 14.78 40.82
C PHE A 29 12.13 13.81 41.75
N LYS A 30 12.24 14.04 43.07
CA LYS A 30 11.49 13.27 44.07
C LYS A 30 9.99 13.44 43.91
N ASP A 31 9.52 14.67 43.73
CA ASP A 31 8.11 14.97 43.50
C ASP A 31 7.60 14.34 42.21
N TRP A 32 8.42 14.33 41.15
CA TRP A 32 8.08 13.67 39.89
C TRP A 32 8.01 12.14 40.06
N LEU A 33 8.98 11.54 40.77
CA LEU A 33 9.02 10.11 41.05
C LEU A 33 7.79 9.64 41.85
N HIS A 34 7.32 10.47 42.81
CA HIS A 34 6.11 10.20 43.58
C HIS A 34 4.82 10.29 42.75
N ARG A 35 4.81 10.99 41.63
CA ARG A 35 3.68 11.03 40.68
C ARG A 35 3.61 9.81 39.77
N GLU A 36 4.75 9.23 39.39
CA GLU A 36 4.80 8.04 38.54
C GLU A 36 4.53 6.73 39.28
N PHE A 37 4.82 6.69 40.58
CA PHE A 37 4.58 5.49 41.41
C PHE A 37 3.51 5.74 42.45
N PRO A 38 2.59 4.76 42.68
CA PRO A 38 1.57 4.92 43.73
C PRO A 38 2.19 5.30 45.09
N ALA A 39 1.57 6.25 45.81
CA ALA A 39 1.99 6.66 47.14
C ALA A 39 2.17 5.44 48.04
N GLY A 40 3.35 5.30 48.64
CA GLY A 40 3.73 4.17 49.49
C GLY A 40 4.74 3.20 48.89
N ALA A 41 5.07 3.29 47.59
CA ALA A 41 6.10 2.44 46.99
C ALA A 41 7.52 2.77 47.48
N SER A 42 7.79 4.01 47.82
CA SER A 42 9.09 4.50 48.39
C SER A 42 9.22 4.30 49.90
N GLU A 43 8.12 4.05 50.62
CA GLU A 43 8.17 3.80 52.06
C GLU A 43 8.59 2.36 52.42
N MET A 44 8.75 1.50 51.41
CA MET A 44 9.18 0.11 51.61
C MET A 44 10.67 -0.07 51.90
N GLU A 45 11.49 0.98 51.81
CA GLU A 45 12.95 0.85 51.97
C GLU A 45 13.49 1.08 53.36
N ALA A 46 12.68 1.53 54.32
CA ALA A 46 13.21 1.81 55.69
C ALA A 46 12.21 1.44 56.77
N ASP A 47 12.21 0.25 57.26
CA ASP A 47 12.16 -0.03 58.70
C ASP A 47 12.01 -1.53 59.01
N GLY A 48 12.64 -2.01 60.08
CA GLY A 48 12.57 -3.39 60.56
C GLY A 48 11.20 -3.87 61.07
N GLN A 49 10.19 -3.00 61.09
CA GLN A 49 8.79 -3.36 61.32
C GLN A 49 8.04 -3.80 60.04
N SER A 50 8.62 -3.58 58.89
CA SER A 50 8.00 -3.85 57.57
C SER A 50 7.81 -5.36 57.29
N ARG A 51 8.65 -6.24 57.80
CA ARG A 51 8.52 -7.71 57.58
C ARG A 51 7.21 -8.28 58.15
N ARG A 52 6.78 -7.82 59.35
CA ARG A 52 5.51 -8.29 59.91
C ARG A 52 4.32 -7.72 59.19
N ASN A 53 4.39 -6.47 58.75
CA ASN A 53 3.31 -5.86 57.98
C ASN A 53 3.28 -6.41 56.54
N PHE A 54 4.45 -6.67 55.94
CA PHE A 54 4.54 -7.33 54.63
C PHE A 54 3.94 -8.75 54.67
N LEU A 55 4.26 -9.55 55.70
CA LEU A 55 3.66 -10.90 55.87
C LEU A 55 2.15 -10.84 56.13
N LYS A 56 1.64 -9.80 56.83
CA LYS A 56 0.20 -9.57 57.03
C LYS A 56 -0.50 -9.16 55.72
N ILE A 57 0.13 -8.28 54.93
CA ILE A 57 -0.38 -7.83 53.65
C ILE A 57 -0.31 -8.98 52.61
N MET A 58 0.77 -9.74 52.59
CA MET A 58 0.87 -10.92 51.73
C MET A 58 -0.15 -12.00 52.13
N SER A 59 -0.31 -12.28 53.42
CA SER A 59 -1.33 -13.26 53.83
C SER A 59 -2.77 -12.79 53.59
N ALA A 60 -3.04 -11.48 53.70
CA ALA A 60 -4.34 -10.89 53.31
C ALA A 60 -4.52 -10.94 51.79
N SER A 61 -3.47 -10.67 51.01
CA SER A 61 -3.50 -10.77 49.54
C SER A 61 -3.66 -12.21 49.05
N PHE A 62 -3.02 -13.18 49.73
CA PHE A 62 -3.24 -14.61 49.43
C PHE A 62 -4.65 -15.07 49.87
N ALA A 63 -5.20 -14.57 50.96
CA ALA A 63 -6.57 -14.83 51.36
C ALA A 63 -7.58 -14.23 50.37
N LEU A 64 -7.34 -12.99 49.91
CA LEU A 64 -8.16 -12.34 48.88
C LEU A 64 -8.05 -13.04 47.53
N ALA A 65 -6.84 -13.46 47.12
CA ALA A 65 -6.63 -14.26 45.93
C ALA A 65 -7.32 -15.64 46.03
N GLY A 66 -7.29 -16.26 47.21
CA GLY A 66 -7.99 -17.51 47.48
C GLY A 66 -9.51 -17.36 47.39
N VAL A 67 -10.08 -16.25 47.88
CA VAL A 67 -11.51 -15.94 47.76
C VAL A 67 -11.90 -15.55 46.33
N ALA A 68 -11.03 -14.85 45.63
CA ALA A 68 -11.23 -14.51 44.20
C ALA A 68 -11.21 -15.73 43.29
N THR A 69 -10.47 -16.79 43.66
CA THR A 69 -10.47 -18.06 42.91
C THR A 69 -11.69 -18.94 43.16
N LEU A 70 -12.44 -18.65 44.23
CA LEU A 70 -13.71 -19.35 44.53
C LEU A 70 -14.94 -18.68 43.89
N GLY A 71 -14.82 -17.42 43.45
CA GLY A 71 -15.95 -16.63 42.94
C GLY A 71 -15.84 -16.18 41.46
N SER A 72 -14.68 -16.17 40.88
CA SER A 72 -14.50 -15.89 39.46
C SER A 72 -13.88 -17.12 38.79
N GLY A 73 -14.71 -17.85 38.05
CA GLY A 73 -14.16 -18.87 37.14
C GLY A 73 -13.03 -18.27 36.34
N CYS A 74 -11.89 -18.93 36.31
CA CYS A 74 -10.82 -18.59 35.41
C CYS A 74 -11.43 -18.37 34.04
N ARG A 75 -11.39 -17.14 33.54
CA ARG A 75 -11.79 -16.85 32.18
C ARG A 75 -10.84 -17.65 31.31
N ARG A 76 -11.31 -18.80 30.83
CA ARG A 76 -10.56 -19.55 29.84
C ARG A 76 -10.41 -18.63 28.64
N PRO A 77 -9.22 -18.47 28.09
CA PRO A 77 -9.07 -17.78 26.82
C PRO A 77 -10.05 -18.41 25.84
N GLU A 78 -10.74 -17.60 25.07
CA GLU A 78 -11.67 -18.04 24.03
C GLU A 78 -10.96 -18.95 23.02
N GLU A 79 -9.67 -18.79 22.85
CA GLU A 79 -8.81 -19.58 21.98
C GLU A 79 -8.13 -20.71 22.79
N LYS A 80 -8.18 -21.91 22.27
CA LYS A 80 -7.42 -23.04 22.79
C LYS A 80 -5.96 -22.86 22.37
N LEU A 81 -5.09 -22.64 23.34
CA LEU A 81 -3.65 -22.77 23.14
C LEU A 81 -3.33 -24.28 23.07
N GLU A 82 -3.19 -24.80 21.86
CA GLU A 82 -2.75 -26.17 21.67
C GLU A 82 -1.22 -26.24 21.78
N PRO A 83 -0.66 -27.23 22.53
CA PRO A 83 0.77 -27.40 22.58
C PRO A 83 1.29 -27.81 21.20
N PHE A 84 2.49 -27.35 20.85
CA PHE A 84 3.20 -27.71 19.64
C PHE A 84 3.66 -29.19 19.72
N GLY A 85 2.71 -30.13 19.52
CA GLY A 85 2.88 -31.53 19.78
C GLY A 85 3.77 -32.32 18.79
N LYS A 86 4.03 -31.73 17.60
CA LYS A 86 4.92 -32.29 16.58
C LYS A 86 5.87 -31.23 16.09
N GLN A 87 7.11 -31.26 16.55
CA GLN A 87 8.13 -30.33 16.07
C GLN A 87 8.54 -30.71 14.64
N PRO A 88 8.51 -29.78 13.68
CA PRO A 88 9.09 -30.03 12.36
C PRO A 88 10.58 -30.30 12.42
N GLU A 89 11.09 -31.08 11.46
CA GLU A 89 12.51 -31.27 11.31
C GLU A 89 13.25 -29.94 11.14
N ASN A 90 14.41 -29.80 11.78
CA ASN A 90 15.24 -28.59 11.74
C ASN A 90 14.58 -27.33 12.32
N TYR A 91 13.64 -27.49 13.23
CA TYR A 91 13.01 -26.38 13.94
C TYR A 91 13.56 -26.30 15.38
N THR A 92 14.06 -25.12 15.76
CA THR A 92 14.53 -24.82 17.11
C THR A 92 13.67 -23.75 17.73
N PHE A 93 13.13 -23.97 18.92
CA PHE A 93 12.34 -22.98 19.63
C PHE A 93 13.16 -21.71 19.94
N GLY A 94 12.53 -20.53 19.74
CA GLY A 94 13.19 -19.26 19.95
C GLY A 94 14.08 -18.80 18.79
N GLU A 95 14.30 -19.63 17.77
CA GLU A 95 14.98 -19.24 16.54
C GLU A 95 13.98 -18.76 15.49
N ALA A 96 14.29 -17.60 14.90
CA ALA A 96 13.43 -17.04 13.88
C ALA A 96 13.52 -17.82 12.57
N GLN A 97 12.38 -18.06 11.96
CA GLN A 97 12.27 -18.53 10.58
C GLN A 97 11.92 -17.37 9.64
N TYR A 98 12.38 -17.45 8.40
CA TYR A 98 12.20 -16.41 7.40
C TYR A 98 11.53 -17.00 6.15
N PHE A 99 10.46 -16.35 5.69
CA PHE A 99 9.70 -16.80 4.53
C PHE A 99 9.59 -15.68 3.50
N ALA A 100 9.92 -16.00 2.26
CA ALA A 100 9.73 -15.07 1.16
C ALA A 100 8.23 -15.00 0.77
N THR A 101 7.74 -13.80 0.55
CA THR A 101 6.38 -13.51 0.06
C THR A 101 6.36 -12.16 -0.65
N ALA A 102 5.21 -11.65 -1.01
CA ALA A 102 5.05 -10.29 -1.52
C ALA A 102 3.77 -9.66 -1.00
N MET A 103 3.78 -8.36 -0.75
CA MET A 103 2.58 -7.57 -0.50
C MET A 103 2.06 -7.04 -1.84
N PRO A 104 0.87 -7.46 -2.30
CA PRO A 104 0.25 -6.88 -3.48
C PRO A 104 -0.10 -5.40 -3.26
N THR A 105 0.09 -4.58 -4.30
CA THR A 105 -0.35 -3.19 -4.33
C THR A 105 -1.22 -2.97 -5.57
N ARG A 106 -1.84 -1.80 -5.71
CA ARG A 106 -2.69 -1.48 -6.88
C ARG A 106 -1.93 -1.56 -8.20
N THR A 107 -0.67 -1.13 -8.21
CA THR A 107 0.14 -1.00 -9.44
C THR A 107 1.31 -1.96 -9.53
N GLY A 108 1.49 -2.81 -8.51
CA GLY A 108 2.61 -3.73 -8.46
C GLY A 108 2.56 -4.66 -7.26
N ALA A 109 3.74 -5.01 -6.75
CA ALA A 109 3.92 -5.76 -5.51
C ALA A 109 5.27 -5.43 -4.88
N ILE A 110 5.36 -5.55 -3.58
CA ILE A 110 6.59 -5.37 -2.82
C ILE A 110 7.10 -6.75 -2.39
N PRO A 111 8.24 -7.22 -2.92
CA PRO A 111 8.84 -8.49 -2.51
C PRO A 111 9.37 -8.40 -1.08
N LEU A 112 8.95 -9.32 -0.23
CA LEU A 112 9.16 -9.30 1.21
C LEU A 112 9.81 -10.60 1.70
N VAL A 113 10.45 -10.50 2.87
CA VAL A 113 10.83 -11.62 3.72
C VAL A 113 10.21 -11.38 5.09
N VAL A 114 9.40 -12.31 5.54
CA VAL A 114 8.69 -12.19 6.81
C VAL A 114 9.32 -13.07 7.84
N LYS A 115 9.64 -12.47 8.99
CA LYS A 115 10.19 -13.14 10.15
C LYS A 115 9.06 -13.74 10.98
N SER A 116 9.16 -15.02 11.30
CA SER A 116 8.21 -15.77 12.09
C SER A 116 8.88 -16.43 13.27
N TYR A 117 8.24 -16.41 14.42
CA TYR A 117 8.58 -17.23 15.59
C TYR A 117 7.42 -18.19 15.86
N GLU A 118 7.72 -19.48 15.91
CA GLU A 118 6.76 -20.52 16.28
C GLU A 118 5.46 -20.46 15.46
N GLY A 119 5.60 -20.21 14.14
CA GLY A 119 4.47 -20.06 13.23
C GLY A 119 3.76 -18.70 13.30
N ARG A 120 4.24 -17.76 14.12
CA ARG A 120 3.67 -16.43 14.26
C ARG A 120 4.49 -15.38 13.50
N PRO A 121 3.99 -14.80 12.42
CA PRO A 121 4.62 -13.67 11.74
C PRO A 121 4.75 -12.46 12.68
N VAL A 122 5.95 -11.88 12.80
CA VAL A 122 6.21 -10.79 13.77
C VAL A 122 6.88 -9.57 13.16
N LYS A 123 7.57 -9.72 12.01
CA LYS A 123 8.28 -8.60 11.37
C LYS A 123 8.36 -8.80 9.87
N ILE A 124 8.15 -7.73 9.15
CA ILE A 124 8.24 -7.68 7.70
C ILE A 124 9.51 -6.94 7.31
N GLU A 125 10.28 -7.52 6.40
CA GLU A 125 11.48 -6.96 5.79
C GLU A 125 11.36 -7.05 4.27
N GLY A 126 12.10 -6.18 3.56
CA GLY A 126 12.20 -6.31 2.11
C GLY A 126 13.05 -7.53 1.72
N ASN A 127 12.74 -8.14 0.58
CA ASN A 127 13.50 -9.27 0.07
C ASN A 127 14.86 -8.81 -0.51
N ALA A 128 15.93 -9.07 0.20
CA ALA A 128 17.28 -8.69 -0.22
C ALA A 128 17.77 -9.44 -1.47
N LEU A 129 17.19 -10.61 -1.77
CA LEU A 129 17.51 -11.38 -2.97
C LEU A 129 16.89 -10.78 -4.23
N PHE A 130 15.83 -9.96 -4.08
CA PHE A 130 15.17 -9.34 -5.23
C PHE A 130 15.99 -8.16 -5.75
N PRO A 131 16.51 -8.21 -6.99
CA PRO A 131 17.42 -7.19 -7.50
C PRO A 131 16.79 -5.80 -7.63
N GLY A 132 15.51 -5.74 -7.95
CA GLY A 132 14.76 -4.50 -8.16
C GLY A 132 14.73 -3.59 -6.94
N SER A 133 14.44 -4.14 -5.76
CA SER A 133 14.40 -3.40 -4.49
C SER A 133 15.59 -3.66 -3.57
N ASN A 134 16.27 -4.82 -3.71
CA ASN A 134 17.42 -5.21 -2.87
C ASN A 134 17.18 -4.98 -1.37
N GLY A 135 16.07 -5.48 -0.86
CA GLY A 135 15.65 -5.31 0.53
C GLY A 135 14.92 -4.00 0.84
N GLY A 136 14.64 -3.16 -0.17
CA GLY A 136 13.81 -1.97 0.02
C GLY A 136 12.35 -2.35 0.27
N THR A 137 11.70 -1.59 1.16
CA THR A 137 10.28 -1.72 1.48
C THR A 137 9.74 -0.36 1.89
N ASP A 138 8.43 -0.21 1.97
CA ASP A 138 7.79 1.03 2.37
C ASP A 138 7.13 0.93 3.77
N ARG A 139 6.58 2.05 4.22
CA ARG A 139 5.88 2.16 5.50
C ARG A 139 4.64 1.27 5.59
N TYR A 140 3.91 1.14 4.48
CA TYR A 140 2.68 0.35 4.43
C TYR A 140 2.97 -1.14 4.60
N ALA A 141 3.98 -1.64 3.89
CA ALA A 141 4.43 -3.03 4.04
C ALA A 141 4.92 -3.31 5.46
N GLN A 142 5.71 -2.40 6.06
CA GLN A 142 6.19 -2.55 7.44
C GLN A 142 5.04 -2.58 8.46
N ALA A 143 4.04 -1.71 8.28
CA ALA A 143 2.91 -1.59 9.18
C ALA A 143 1.87 -2.71 9.01
N SER A 144 1.82 -3.38 7.85
CA SER A 144 0.79 -4.38 7.52
C SER A 144 0.80 -5.63 8.44
N ILE A 145 1.86 -5.81 9.23
CA ILE A 145 1.87 -6.86 10.26
C ILE A 145 0.81 -6.61 11.34
N LEU A 146 0.50 -5.36 11.65
CA LEU A 146 -0.58 -5.02 12.59
C LEU A 146 -1.95 -5.34 11.99
N ASP A 147 -2.13 -5.11 10.69
CA ASP A 147 -3.38 -5.41 10.00
C ASP A 147 -3.71 -6.90 10.06
N LEU A 148 -2.67 -7.78 10.03
CA LEU A 148 -2.87 -9.23 10.18
C LEU A 148 -3.60 -9.59 11.48
N TYR A 149 -3.24 -8.94 12.58
CA TYR A 149 -3.75 -9.22 13.92
C TYR A 149 -4.86 -8.26 14.37
N ASP A 150 -5.32 -7.39 13.47
CA ASP A 150 -6.36 -6.42 13.80
C ASP A 150 -7.65 -7.14 14.20
N VAL A 151 -8.15 -6.79 15.38
CA VAL A 151 -9.36 -7.39 15.94
C VAL A 151 -10.66 -6.91 15.28
N ASP A 152 -10.59 -5.77 14.56
CA ASP A 152 -11.73 -5.16 13.87
C ASP A 152 -11.93 -5.69 12.44
N ARG A 153 -11.10 -6.65 12.02
CA ARG A 153 -11.30 -7.35 10.74
C ARG A 153 -12.65 -8.03 10.66
N ALA A 154 -13.22 -8.07 9.46
CA ALA A 154 -14.41 -8.88 9.19
C ALA A 154 -14.14 -10.36 9.52
N ARG A 155 -14.98 -10.97 10.37
CA ARG A 155 -14.80 -12.34 10.87
C ARG A 155 -15.88 -13.29 10.41
N HIS A 156 -17.09 -12.75 10.17
CA HIS A 156 -18.28 -13.54 9.91
C HIS A 156 -18.82 -13.28 8.51
N PHE A 157 -19.31 -14.33 7.89
CA PHE A 157 -20.14 -14.20 6.70
C PHE A 157 -21.47 -13.60 7.12
N LYS A 158 -21.98 -12.60 6.40
CA LYS A 158 -23.24 -11.94 6.73
C LYS A 158 -24.17 -11.86 5.53
N HIS A 159 -25.47 -12.03 5.79
CA HIS A 159 -26.55 -11.78 4.86
C HIS A 159 -27.52 -10.80 5.50
N ASP A 160 -27.74 -9.65 4.87
CA ASP A 160 -28.55 -8.54 5.38
C ASP A 160 -28.26 -8.20 6.85
N GLY A 161 -26.95 -8.08 7.16
CA GLY A 161 -26.42 -7.74 8.48
C GLY A 161 -26.47 -8.87 9.53
N LYS A 162 -27.00 -10.06 9.20
CA LYS A 162 -27.04 -11.21 10.08
C LYS A 162 -25.93 -12.20 9.75
N GLU A 163 -25.32 -12.77 10.76
CA GLU A 163 -24.33 -13.83 10.58
C GLU A 163 -24.96 -15.08 9.98
N VAL A 164 -24.27 -15.66 9.02
CA VAL A 164 -24.63 -16.91 8.36
C VAL A 164 -23.45 -17.89 8.38
N SER A 165 -23.71 -19.17 8.16
CA SER A 165 -22.63 -20.16 8.08
C SER A 165 -21.80 -19.98 6.79
N ARG A 166 -20.56 -20.49 6.82
CA ARG A 166 -19.70 -20.52 5.62
C ARG A 166 -20.37 -21.31 4.49
N GLU A 167 -21.03 -22.44 4.83
CA GLU A 167 -21.72 -23.31 3.88
C GLU A 167 -22.86 -22.59 3.19
N GLU A 168 -23.64 -21.80 3.92
CA GLU A 168 -24.73 -20.98 3.38
C GLU A 168 -24.18 -19.91 2.44
N ALA A 169 -23.13 -19.19 2.85
CA ALA A 169 -22.51 -18.16 2.03
C ALA A 169 -21.88 -18.72 0.75
N LEU A 170 -21.22 -19.88 0.81
CA LEU A 170 -20.68 -20.55 -0.38
C LEU A 170 -21.80 -21.08 -1.28
N GLY A 171 -22.88 -21.62 -0.71
CA GLY A 171 -24.08 -22.03 -1.44
C GLY A 171 -24.68 -20.88 -2.25
N PHE A 172 -24.73 -19.67 -1.67
CA PHE A 172 -25.17 -18.48 -2.37
C PHE A 172 -24.28 -18.15 -3.57
N LEU A 173 -22.94 -18.24 -3.45
CA LEU A 173 -22.02 -18.02 -4.58
C LEU A 173 -22.27 -19.04 -5.71
N ASP A 174 -22.52 -20.29 -5.36
CA ASP A 174 -22.83 -21.34 -6.34
C ASP A 174 -24.17 -21.08 -7.06
N GLU A 175 -25.19 -20.59 -6.33
CA GLU A 175 -26.46 -20.16 -6.92
C GLU A 175 -26.29 -18.95 -7.83
N LEU A 176 -25.51 -17.97 -7.39
CA LEU A 176 -25.20 -16.78 -8.18
C LEU A 176 -24.46 -17.16 -9.48
N SER A 177 -23.49 -18.06 -9.39
CA SER A 177 -22.78 -18.63 -10.55
C SER A 177 -23.75 -19.27 -11.55
N LYS A 178 -24.64 -20.13 -11.08
CA LYS A 178 -25.66 -20.79 -11.93
C LYS A 178 -26.60 -19.79 -12.57
N LYS A 179 -27.08 -18.80 -11.80
CA LYS A 179 -27.95 -17.71 -12.29
C LYS A 179 -27.32 -16.98 -13.46
N PHE A 180 -26.06 -16.56 -13.32
CA PHE A 180 -25.38 -15.78 -14.36
C PHE A 180 -24.85 -16.63 -15.51
N ALA A 181 -24.58 -17.91 -15.29
CA ALA A 181 -24.32 -18.83 -16.38
C ALA A 181 -25.54 -18.98 -17.31
N ALA A 182 -26.74 -19.02 -16.74
CA ALA A 182 -27.99 -19.19 -17.52
C ALA A 182 -28.33 -17.98 -18.41
N ASN A 183 -27.92 -16.75 -18.02
CA ASN A 183 -28.22 -15.52 -18.77
C ASN A 183 -26.97 -14.84 -19.38
N SER A 184 -25.83 -15.55 -19.42
CA SER A 184 -24.57 -15.04 -19.95
C SER A 184 -24.03 -13.82 -19.18
N GLY A 185 -24.36 -13.67 -17.89
CA GLY A 185 -23.91 -12.58 -17.03
C GLY A 185 -24.70 -11.28 -17.19
N GLU A 186 -25.86 -11.30 -17.82
CA GLU A 186 -26.70 -10.10 -17.95
C GLU A 186 -27.13 -9.57 -16.57
N GLY A 187 -26.91 -8.28 -16.33
CA GLY A 187 -27.20 -7.63 -15.05
C GLY A 187 -26.13 -7.83 -13.95
N LEU A 188 -24.98 -8.43 -14.26
CA LEU A 188 -23.85 -8.57 -13.35
C LEU A 188 -22.80 -7.50 -13.60
N ALA A 189 -22.38 -6.79 -12.56
CA ALA A 189 -21.22 -5.91 -12.58
C ALA A 189 -20.22 -6.29 -11.49
N PHE A 190 -18.94 -6.13 -11.79
CA PHE A 190 -17.85 -6.19 -10.84
C PHE A 190 -17.32 -4.79 -10.59
N LEU A 191 -17.15 -4.42 -9.35
CA LEU A 191 -16.49 -3.21 -8.91
C LEU A 191 -15.28 -3.64 -8.08
N ALA A 192 -14.10 -3.51 -8.64
CA ALA A 192 -12.92 -4.17 -8.09
C ALA A 192 -11.71 -3.24 -8.05
N GLU A 193 -10.90 -3.33 -6.99
CA GLU A 193 -9.62 -2.64 -6.96
C GLU A 193 -8.66 -3.14 -8.05
N SER A 194 -7.77 -2.26 -8.49
CA SER A 194 -6.69 -2.61 -9.41
C SER A 194 -5.81 -3.73 -8.81
N SER A 195 -5.32 -4.61 -9.67
CA SER A 195 -4.46 -5.72 -9.27
C SER A 195 -3.52 -6.12 -10.41
N THR A 196 -2.33 -6.53 -10.04
CA THR A 196 -1.32 -7.05 -10.97
C THR A 196 -1.18 -8.57 -10.91
N SER A 197 -2.16 -9.27 -10.33
CA SER A 197 -2.17 -10.73 -10.21
C SER A 197 -2.48 -11.42 -11.55
N PRO A 198 -1.55 -12.23 -12.10
CA PRO A 198 -1.83 -13.05 -13.28
C PRO A 198 -2.93 -14.08 -13.05
N SER A 199 -3.03 -14.64 -11.85
CA SER A 199 -4.10 -15.61 -11.52
C SER A 199 -5.47 -14.95 -11.50
N ARG A 200 -5.58 -13.72 -10.96
CA ARG A 200 -6.81 -12.93 -11.05
C ARG A 200 -7.17 -12.62 -12.51
N ALA A 201 -6.19 -12.16 -13.31
CA ALA A 201 -6.41 -11.85 -14.71
C ALA A 201 -6.89 -13.09 -15.50
N ARG A 202 -6.35 -14.28 -15.20
CA ARG A 202 -6.82 -15.54 -15.76
C ARG A 202 -8.27 -15.85 -15.37
N LEU A 203 -8.64 -15.69 -14.10
CA LEU A 203 -10.02 -15.89 -13.64
C LEU A 203 -10.98 -14.85 -14.26
N GLN A 204 -10.56 -13.60 -14.43
CA GLN A 204 -11.34 -12.59 -15.15
C GLN A 204 -11.61 -12.99 -16.61
N LYS A 205 -10.60 -13.54 -17.31
CA LYS A 205 -10.78 -14.08 -18.67
C LYS A 205 -11.76 -15.25 -18.70
N ILE A 206 -11.71 -16.15 -17.72
CA ILE A 206 -12.68 -17.26 -17.60
C ILE A 206 -14.09 -16.71 -17.35
N ILE A 207 -14.24 -15.76 -16.44
CA ILE A 207 -15.53 -15.10 -16.16
C ILE A 207 -16.05 -14.40 -17.41
N ALA A 208 -15.22 -13.65 -18.13
CA ALA A 208 -15.62 -12.97 -19.36
C ALA A 208 -16.08 -13.96 -20.47
N GLN A 209 -15.50 -15.16 -20.53
CA GLN A 209 -15.94 -16.21 -21.44
C GLN A 209 -17.29 -16.83 -21.02
N LYS A 210 -17.50 -17.07 -19.73
CA LYS A 210 -18.74 -17.67 -19.19
C LYS A 210 -19.87 -16.66 -19.07
N PHE A 211 -19.54 -15.42 -18.76
CA PHE A 211 -20.46 -14.31 -18.52
C PHE A 211 -20.14 -13.11 -19.43
N PRO A 212 -20.26 -13.25 -20.75
CA PRO A 212 -19.80 -12.23 -21.70
C PRO A 212 -20.55 -10.89 -21.62
N LYS A 213 -21.70 -10.84 -20.94
CA LYS A 213 -22.46 -9.61 -20.69
C LYS A 213 -22.12 -8.96 -19.34
N ALA A 214 -21.32 -9.62 -18.49
CA ALA A 214 -20.88 -9.04 -17.22
C ALA A 214 -19.91 -7.88 -17.46
N GLN A 215 -20.02 -6.83 -16.65
CA GLN A 215 -19.22 -5.62 -16.78
C GLN A 215 -18.19 -5.54 -15.64
N TRP A 216 -16.99 -5.03 -15.95
CA TRP A 216 -15.94 -4.82 -14.97
C TRP A 216 -15.56 -3.35 -14.90
N PHE A 217 -15.54 -2.82 -13.68
CA PHE A 217 -15.17 -1.45 -13.37
C PHE A 217 -14.07 -1.43 -12.30
N THR A 218 -13.17 -0.47 -12.40
CA THR A 218 -12.12 -0.25 -11.40
C THR A 218 -12.64 0.68 -10.30
N CYS A 219 -12.38 0.31 -9.04
CA CYS A 219 -12.80 1.02 -7.84
C CYS A 219 -11.59 1.42 -6.98
N ASP A 220 -10.71 2.24 -7.53
CA ASP A 220 -9.65 2.87 -6.74
C ASP A 220 -10.09 4.29 -6.33
N ALA A 221 -9.60 4.82 -5.21
CA ALA A 221 -9.89 6.19 -4.79
C ALA A 221 -9.34 7.25 -5.76
N ILE A 222 -8.29 6.88 -6.49
CA ILE A 222 -7.69 7.65 -7.60
C ILE A 222 -7.41 6.70 -8.76
N ASP A 223 -7.23 7.23 -9.98
CA ASP A 223 -6.80 6.42 -11.13
C ASP A 223 -5.34 5.96 -10.97
N SER A 224 -5.16 4.78 -10.35
CA SER A 224 -3.84 4.16 -10.19
C SER A 224 -3.25 3.67 -11.52
N GLY A 225 -4.07 3.48 -12.55
CA GLY A 225 -3.69 3.08 -13.91
C GLY A 225 -3.28 4.22 -14.83
N ILE A 226 -3.35 5.49 -14.40
CA ILE A 226 -3.18 6.67 -15.26
C ILE A 226 -1.88 6.68 -16.08
N HIS A 227 -0.76 6.23 -15.51
CA HIS A 227 0.52 6.10 -16.24
C HIS A 227 0.41 5.15 -17.43
N GLN A 228 -0.25 4.00 -17.22
CA GLN A 228 -0.46 3.02 -18.29
C GLN A 228 -1.49 3.51 -19.31
N HIS A 229 -2.60 4.10 -18.86
CA HIS A 229 -3.62 4.66 -19.76
C HIS A 229 -3.03 5.74 -20.67
N ALA A 230 -2.31 6.70 -20.10
CA ALA A 230 -1.68 7.78 -20.84
C ALA A 230 -0.57 7.27 -21.78
N ALA A 231 0.23 6.30 -21.34
CA ALA A 231 1.24 5.68 -22.20
C ALA A 231 0.59 4.90 -23.35
N THR A 232 -0.47 4.15 -23.07
CA THR A 232 -1.24 3.44 -24.10
C THR A 232 -1.79 4.40 -25.16
N GLN A 233 -2.31 5.55 -24.72
CA GLN A 233 -2.82 6.59 -25.61
C GLN A 233 -1.67 7.27 -26.39
N ALA A 234 -0.52 7.52 -25.75
CA ALA A 234 0.63 8.16 -26.38
C ALA A 234 1.31 7.28 -27.43
N PHE A 235 1.40 5.99 -27.16
CA PHE A 235 2.15 5.05 -28.00
C PHE A 235 1.28 4.12 -28.87
N GLY A 236 -0.06 4.14 -28.72
CA GLY A 236 -1.00 3.36 -29.50
C GLY A 236 -1.00 1.85 -29.20
N GLN A 237 -0.29 1.42 -28.15
CA GLN A 237 -0.22 0.04 -27.66
C GLN A 237 -0.32 0.02 -26.15
N SER A 238 -0.90 -1.05 -25.58
CA SER A 238 -0.99 -1.19 -24.12
C SER A 238 0.40 -1.43 -23.52
N VAL A 239 0.96 -0.38 -22.93
CA VAL A 239 2.29 -0.40 -22.30
C VAL A 239 2.29 0.33 -20.97
N LYS A 240 3.13 -0.17 -20.05
CA LYS A 240 3.39 0.43 -18.75
C LYS A 240 4.79 1.06 -18.76
N PRO A 241 4.95 2.35 -18.44
CA PRO A 241 6.26 2.96 -18.29
C PRO A 241 6.94 2.56 -16.98
N VAL A 242 8.22 2.27 -17.04
CA VAL A 242 9.11 2.04 -15.89
C VAL A 242 10.20 3.11 -15.88
N PHE A 243 10.34 3.81 -14.77
CA PHE A 243 11.25 4.96 -14.65
C PHE A 243 12.58 4.56 -13.99
N HIS A 244 13.70 4.97 -14.61
CA HIS A 244 15.05 4.70 -14.14
C HIS A 244 15.71 5.98 -13.63
N PHE A 245 15.39 6.39 -12.41
CA PHE A 245 15.94 7.58 -11.76
C PHE A 245 17.46 7.48 -11.56
N ASP A 246 18.00 6.27 -11.43
CA ASP A 246 19.43 5.98 -11.30
C ASP A 246 20.23 6.27 -12.58
N LYS A 247 19.58 6.22 -13.75
CA LYS A 247 20.20 6.50 -15.06
C LYS A 247 20.06 7.96 -15.48
N ALA A 248 19.18 8.71 -14.83
CA ALA A 248 18.88 10.09 -15.21
C ALA A 248 19.94 11.07 -14.71
N LYS A 249 20.32 12.04 -15.56
CA LYS A 249 21.19 13.17 -15.24
C LYS A 249 20.45 14.45 -14.97
N VAL A 250 19.31 14.66 -15.65
CA VAL A 250 18.37 15.74 -15.37
C VAL A 250 16.99 15.11 -15.26
N ILE A 251 16.32 15.38 -14.15
CA ILE A 251 14.99 14.89 -13.84
C ILE A 251 14.05 16.09 -13.76
N LEU A 252 12.90 16.00 -14.41
CA LEU A 252 11.80 16.95 -14.27
C LEU A 252 10.58 16.23 -13.71
N SER A 253 10.15 16.66 -12.54
CA SER A 253 8.91 16.26 -11.91
C SER A 253 7.80 17.26 -12.26
N LEU A 254 6.73 16.78 -12.90
CA LEU A 254 5.51 17.50 -13.18
C LEU A 254 4.46 17.11 -12.15
N ASP A 255 4.45 17.78 -11.01
CA ASP A 255 3.56 17.53 -9.88
C ASP A 255 3.60 16.07 -9.36
N CYS A 256 4.75 15.42 -9.49
CA CYS A 256 5.00 14.00 -9.20
C CYS A 256 5.84 13.86 -7.93
N ASP A 257 5.23 13.45 -6.82
CA ASP A 257 5.96 13.21 -5.57
C ASP A 257 6.54 11.78 -5.53
N PHE A 258 7.46 11.48 -6.46
CA PHE A 258 8.08 10.15 -6.57
C PHE A 258 8.94 9.75 -5.36
N LEU A 259 9.24 10.69 -4.45
CA LEU A 259 9.92 10.43 -3.18
C LEU A 259 8.94 10.25 -2.00
N GLY A 260 7.65 10.43 -2.19
CA GLY A 260 6.67 10.38 -1.10
C GLY A 260 5.33 9.76 -1.45
N GLY A 261 4.50 10.47 -2.22
CA GLY A 261 3.09 10.14 -2.43
C GLY A 261 2.79 9.20 -3.60
N GLU A 262 3.75 8.97 -4.52
CA GLU A 262 3.55 8.11 -5.68
C GLU A 262 3.74 6.62 -5.34
N ASP A 263 3.18 5.75 -6.17
CA ASP A 263 3.41 4.32 -6.06
C ASP A 263 4.88 3.98 -6.36
N ASP A 264 5.35 2.84 -5.81
CA ASP A 264 6.74 2.37 -5.96
C ASP A 264 7.81 3.35 -5.42
N ALA A 265 7.41 4.30 -4.55
CA ALA A 265 8.30 5.32 -4.00
C ALA A 265 9.58 4.74 -3.37
N HIS A 266 9.51 3.59 -2.69
CA HIS A 266 10.67 2.93 -2.08
C HIS A 266 11.77 2.58 -3.11
N ASN A 267 11.40 2.15 -4.31
CA ASN A 267 12.35 1.90 -5.42
C ASN A 267 12.83 3.21 -6.05
N HIS A 268 11.93 4.18 -6.23
CA HIS A 268 12.27 5.49 -6.77
C HIS A 268 13.25 6.23 -5.87
N ILE A 269 13.02 6.24 -4.55
CA ILE A 269 13.93 6.81 -3.54
C ILE A 269 15.33 6.22 -3.68
N ARG A 270 15.43 4.90 -3.74
CA ARG A 270 16.71 4.19 -3.84
C ARG A 270 17.43 4.51 -5.13
N LYS A 271 16.74 4.46 -6.27
CA LYS A 271 17.31 4.79 -7.59
C LYS A 271 17.73 6.25 -7.66
N PHE A 272 16.90 7.17 -7.14
CA PHE A 272 17.23 8.60 -7.06
C PHE A 272 18.46 8.83 -6.16
N ALA A 273 18.51 8.25 -4.97
CA ALA A 273 19.67 8.36 -4.09
C ALA A 273 20.96 7.85 -4.75
N ALA A 274 20.88 6.81 -5.59
CA ALA A 274 22.03 6.31 -6.33
C ALA A 274 22.56 7.34 -7.35
N SER A 275 21.69 8.15 -7.98
CA SER A 275 22.05 9.21 -8.92
C SER A 275 22.46 10.53 -8.24
N ARG A 276 22.22 10.67 -6.92
CA ARG A 276 22.53 11.90 -6.14
C ARG A 276 23.85 11.83 -5.37
N LYS A 277 24.72 10.90 -5.70
CA LYS A 277 26.06 10.85 -5.12
C LYS A 277 26.88 12.08 -5.57
N ALA A 278 27.49 12.78 -4.62
CA ALA A 278 28.30 13.96 -4.88
C ALA A 278 29.43 13.66 -5.87
N GLY A 279 29.67 14.57 -6.80
CA GLY A 279 30.69 14.48 -7.85
C GLY A 279 30.14 14.87 -9.21
N ASP A 280 30.96 14.77 -10.25
CA ASP A 280 30.66 15.20 -11.63
C ASP A 280 29.49 14.45 -12.30
N GLY A 281 29.00 13.42 -11.64
CA GLY A 281 27.90 12.60 -12.13
C GLY A 281 26.56 12.83 -11.44
N MET A 282 26.46 13.73 -10.46
CA MET A 282 25.24 13.96 -9.70
C MET A 282 24.08 14.43 -10.57
N SER A 283 22.91 13.82 -10.42
CA SER A 283 21.71 14.24 -11.15
C SER A 283 21.17 15.59 -10.65
N ARG A 284 20.50 16.33 -11.55
CA ARG A 284 19.80 17.58 -11.22
C ARG A 284 18.30 17.33 -11.24
N LEU A 285 17.58 17.84 -10.22
CA LEU A 285 16.14 17.70 -10.08
C LEU A 285 15.44 19.05 -10.22
N TYR A 286 14.57 19.14 -11.20
CA TYR A 286 13.57 20.19 -11.38
C TYR A 286 12.22 19.69 -10.87
N ALA A 287 11.54 20.45 -10.00
CA ALA A 287 10.20 20.15 -9.54
C ALA A 287 9.24 21.29 -9.84
N VAL A 288 8.20 20.99 -10.60
CA VAL A 288 7.07 21.89 -10.88
C VAL A 288 5.88 21.32 -10.15
N GLU A 289 5.41 21.99 -9.10
CA GLU A 289 4.39 21.43 -8.21
C GLU A 289 3.50 22.49 -7.57
N SER A 290 2.29 22.07 -7.21
CA SER A 290 1.34 22.93 -6.48
C SER A 290 1.50 22.83 -4.97
N LEU A 291 1.72 21.61 -4.45
CA LEU A 291 1.99 21.33 -3.04
C LEU A 291 3.50 21.31 -2.78
N PHE A 292 3.89 21.55 -1.53
CA PHE A 292 5.26 21.31 -1.10
C PHE A 292 5.40 19.83 -0.71
N THR A 293 6.11 19.07 -1.53
CA THR A 293 6.26 17.62 -1.41
C THR A 293 7.68 17.22 -0.99
N LEU A 294 7.90 15.93 -0.68
CA LEU A 294 9.24 15.40 -0.44
C LEU A 294 10.12 15.54 -1.69
N THR A 295 9.57 15.38 -2.86
CA THR A 295 10.28 15.60 -4.14
C THR A 295 10.66 17.06 -4.30
N GLY A 296 9.75 17.99 -4.06
CA GLY A 296 10.02 19.42 -4.10
C GLY A 296 11.02 19.89 -3.05
N ALA A 297 11.02 19.28 -1.86
CA ALA A 297 11.99 19.56 -0.80
C ALA A 297 13.44 19.13 -1.17
N ASN A 298 13.58 18.15 -2.06
CA ASN A 298 14.86 17.65 -2.56
C ASN A 298 15.27 18.24 -3.91
N ALA A 299 14.45 19.13 -4.49
CA ALA A 299 14.71 19.70 -5.81
C ALA A 299 15.84 20.75 -5.78
N ASP A 300 16.69 20.73 -6.82
CA ASP A 300 17.67 21.79 -7.05
C ASP A 300 17.00 23.06 -7.56
N HIS A 301 15.93 22.88 -8.36
CA HIS A 301 15.11 23.97 -8.89
C HIS A 301 13.64 23.65 -8.70
N ARG A 302 12.96 24.46 -7.91
CA ARG A 302 11.53 24.29 -7.61
C ARG A 302 10.72 25.47 -8.15
N LEU A 303 9.67 25.15 -8.93
CA LEU A 303 8.69 26.11 -9.41
C LEU A 303 7.32 25.78 -8.80
N ARG A 304 6.78 26.71 -7.99
CA ARG A 304 5.43 26.59 -7.43
C ARG A 304 4.43 27.21 -8.40
N ILE A 305 3.53 26.39 -8.95
CA ILE A 305 2.40 26.81 -9.77
C ILE A 305 1.14 26.03 -9.38
N PRO A 306 -0.07 26.52 -9.70
CA PRO A 306 -1.29 25.72 -9.52
C PRO A 306 -1.24 24.40 -10.31
N ALA A 307 -1.90 23.36 -9.81
CA ALA A 307 -1.91 22.04 -10.46
C ALA A 307 -2.47 22.12 -11.89
N SER A 308 -3.50 22.92 -12.14
CA SER A 308 -4.07 23.17 -13.46
C SER A 308 -3.11 23.88 -14.44
N ALA A 309 -2.11 24.62 -13.94
CA ALA A 309 -1.12 25.30 -14.77
C ALA A 309 0.03 24.40 -15.24
N VAL A 310 0.14 23.19 -14.71
CA VAL A 310 1.18 22.21 -15.11
C VAL A 310 1.06 21.84 -16.59
N VAL A 311 -0.17 21.76 -17.11
CA VAL A 311 -0.42 21.58 -18.57
C VAL A 311 0.19 22.71 -19.39
N GLN A 312 -0.08 23.96 -18.99
CA GLN A 312 0.47 25.16 -19.66
C GLN A 312 1.99 25.14 -19.67
N PHE A 313 2.61 24.79 -18.52
CA PHE A 313 4.06 24.61 -18.40
C PHE A 313 4.57 23.52 -19.35
N GLY A 314 3.91 22.35 -19.35
CA GLY A 314 4.29 21.19 -20.17
C GLY A 314 4.30 21.50 -21.67
N PHE A 315 3.29 22.20 -22.18
CA PHE A 315 3.25 22.63 -23.59
C PHE A 315 4.34 23.65 -23.92
N ALA A 316 4.56 24.64 -23.07
CA ALA A 316 5.60 25.63 -23.28
C ALA A 316 7.00 24.97 -23.29
N LEU A 317 7.23 24.01 -22.40
CA LEU A 317 8.48 23.24 -22.37
C LEU A 317 8.64 22.34 -23.60
N LEU A 318 7.58 21.63 -24.01
CA LEU A 318 7.62 20.79 -25.21
C LEU A 318 7.93 21.61 -26.46
N ALA A 319 7.34 22.79 -26.62
CA ALA A 319 7.62 23.70 -27.73
C ALA A 319 9.08 24.21 -27.73
N GLU A 320 9.69 24.43 -26.56
CA GLU A 320 11.11 24.81 -26.45
C GLU A 320 12.05 23.60 -26.78
N ILE A 321 11.61 22.37 -26.51
CA ILE A 321 12.39 21.15 -26.78
C ILE A 321 12.26 20.72 -28.24
N ASP A 322 11.02 20.67 -28.73
CA ASP A 322 10.66 20.28 -30.10
C ASP A 322 9.73 21.35 -30.70
N GLY A 323 10.31 22.21 -31.53
CA GLY A 323 9.62 23.33 -32.17
C GLY A 323 8.50 22.94 -33.14
N THR A 324 8.24 21.64 -33.35
CA THR A 324 7.09 21.17 -34.15
C THR A 324 5.77 21.28 -33.39
N TYR A 325 5.83 21.40 -32.05
CA TYR A 325 4.66 21.59 -31.20
C TYR A 325 4.43 23.09 -30.93
N ALA A 326 3.17 23.51 -31.04
CA ALA A 326 2.82 24.90 -30.75
C ALA A 326 2.73 25.13 -29.23
N ALA A 327 3.32 26.21 -28.75
CA ALA A 327 3.22 26.63 -27.35
C ALA A 327 1.82 27.17 -26.96
N GLY A 328 0.85 27.20 -27.85
CA GLY A 328 -0.43 27.87 -27.69
C GLY A 328 -1.64 26.96 -27.86
N GLY A 329 -2.75 27.41 -27.30
CA GLY A 329 -4.07 26.72 -27.36
C GLY A 329 -4.76 26.58 -26.00
N PHE A 330 -4.02 26.87 -24.92
CA PHE A 330 -4.59 26.87 -23.57
C PHE A 330 -4.66 28.28 -23.01
N ASP A 331 -5.74 28.62 -22.33
CA ASP A 331 -5.83 29.87 -21.59
C ASP A 331 -4.72 29.95 -20.55
N LYS A 332 -4.05 31.10 -20.48
CA LYS A 332 -3.00 31.30 -19.47
C LYS A 332 -3.63 31.32 -18.08
N THR A 333 -3.47 30.25 -17.34
CA THR A 333 -3.93 30.13 -15.95
C THR A 333 -3.13 31.05 -15.04
N VAL A 334 -1.81 31.08 -15.26
CA VAL A 334 -0.86 31.95 -14.54
C VAL A 334 0.25 32.41 -15.47
N GLU A 335 0.95 33.47 -15.07
CA GLU A 335 2.18 33.90 -15.73
C GLU A 335 3.35 33.03 -15.24
N ILE A 336 4.01 32.33 -16.17
CA ILE A 336 5.16 31.49 -15.88
C ILE A 336 6.40 32.18 -16.44
N ASP A 337 7.47 32.28 -15.64
CA ASP A 337 8.74 32.86 -16.08
C ASP A 337 9.31 32.07 -17.25
N SER A 338 9.38 32.72 -18.41
CA SER A 338 9.91 32.12 -19.63
C SER A 338 11.39 31.73 -19.51
N LYS A 339 12.17 32.44 -18.67
CA LYS A 339 13.56 32.08 -18.40
C LYS A 339 13.66 30.72 -17.74
N TRP A 340 12.79 30.44 -16.74
CA TRP A 340 12.78 29.13 -16.05
C TRP A 340 12.49 27.99 -17.03
N ILE A 341 11.55 28.18 -17.97
CA ILE A 341 11.22 27.19 -19.01
C ILE A 341 12.42 26.94 -19.93
N LYS A 342 13.09 28.01 -20.40
CA LYS A 342 14.23 27.94 -21.32
C LYS A 342 15.43 27.26 -20.69
N GLU A 343 15.78 27.59 -19.45
CA GLU A 343 16.89 26.98 -18.74
C GLU A 343 16.61 25.48 -18.47
N CYS A 344 15.40 25.13 -18.04
CA CYS A 344 15.00 23.73 -17.87
C CYS A 344 15.07 22.95 -19.20
N ALA A 345 14.56 23.54 -20.30
CA ALA A 345 14.65 22.93 -21.64
C ALA A 345 16.11 22.75 -22.10
N ALA A 346 16.97 23.75 -21.85
CA ALA A 346 18.37 23.68 -22.19
C ALA A 346 19.11 22.55 -21.46
N ASP A 347 18.89 22.42 -20.15
CA ASP A 347 19.47 21.34 -19.34
C ASP A 347 18.99 19.95 -19.78
N LEU A 348 17.69 19.79 -20.05
CA LEU A 348 17.12 18.54 -20.55
C LEU A 348 17.69 18.15 -21.91
N LYS A 349 17.79 19.12 -22.85
CA LYS A 349 18.38 18.89 -24.18
C LYS A 349 19.88 18.55 -24.11
N ALA A 350 20.61 19.17 -23.19
CA ALA A 350 22.05 18.94 -23.03
C ALA A 350 22.38 17.48 -22.65
N VAL A 351 21.48 16.80 -21.94
CA VAL A 351 21.65 15.38 -21.53
C VAL A 351 20.92 14.40 -22.45
N GLY A 352 19.97 14.88 -23.25
CA GLY A 352 19.22 14.08 -24.23
C GLY A 352 18.61 12.82 -23.63
N GLY A 353 18.94 11.64 -24.16
CA GLY A 353 18.41 10.35 -23.69
C GLY A 353 18.67 10.01 -22.22
N LYS A 354 19.47 10.82 -21.50
CA LYS A 354 19.66 10.71 -20.05
C LYS A 354 18.77 11.69 -19.26
N ALA A 355 17.84 12.37 -19.92
CA ALA A 355 16.78 13.12 -19.26
C ALA A 355 15.68 12.17 -18.79
N LEU A 356 14.91 12.58 -17.78
CA LEU A 356 13.71 11.88 -17.31
C LEU A 356 12.63 12.89 -16.96
N VAL A 357 11.47 12.78 -17.58
CA VAL A 357 10.30 13.59 -17.23
C VAL A 357 9.20 12.68 -16.71
N VAL A 358 8.69 12.98 -15.53
CA VAL A 358 7.63 12.20 -14.88
C VAL A 358 6.46 13.09 -14.49
N ALA A 359 5.23 12.57 -14.61
CA ALA A 359 4.02 13.24 -14.19
C ALA A 359 3.41 12.56 -12.98
N GLY A 360 2.83 13.31 -12.04
CA GLY A 360 2.21 12.78 -10.82
C GLY A 360 0.84 12.17 -11.07
N GLN A 361 0.48 11.13 -10.31
CA GLN A 361 -0.78 10.39 -10.44
C GLN A 361 -2.03 11.29 -10.35
N ARG A 362 -1.97 12.39 -9.61
CA ARG A 362 -3.08 13.34 -9.47
C ARG A 362 -3.27 14.29 -10.65
N GLN A 363 -2.35 14.27 -11.62
CA GLN A 363 -2.44 15.09 -12.82
C GLN A 363 -3.32 14.44 -13.89
N GLN A 364 -3.96 15.28 -14.70
CA GLN A 364 -4.82 14.79 -15.79
C GLN A 364 -4.01 14.03 -16.86
N PRO A 365 -4.65 13.14 -17.64
CA PRO A 365 -3.98 12.31 -18.66
C PRO A 365 -3.11 13.11 -19.64
N LEU A 366 -3.50 14.34 -19.93
CA LEU A 366 -2.75 15.23 -20.82
C LEU A 366 -1.34 15.57 -20.30
N VAL A 367 -1.16 15.73 -18.99
CA VAL A 367 0.17 15.99 -18.39
C VAL A 367 1.08 14.75 -18.53
N HIS A 368 0.52 13.56 -18.37
CA HIS A 368 1.24 12.30 -18.59
C HIS A 368 1.60 12.12 -20.07
N TRP A 369 0.69 12.48 -20.98
CA TRP A 369 0.97 12.48 -22.41
C TRP A 369 2.13 13.44 -22.75
N LEU A 370 2.12 14.67 -22.20
CA LEU A 370 3.20 15.65 -22.36
C LEU A 370 4.53 15.11 -21.82
N ALA A 371 4.55 14.45 -20.66
CA ALA A 371 5.75 13.82 -20.13
C ALA A 371 6.30 12.74 -21.10
N ASN A 372 5.43 11.89 -21.64
CA ASN A 372 5.79 10.89 -22.65
C ASN A 372 6.30 11.53 -23.94
N ALA A 373 5.67 12.60 -24.41
CA ALA A 373 6.09 13.33 -25.61
C ALA A 373 7.47 13.97 -25.44
N ILE A 374 7.72 14.62 -24.30
CA ILE A 374 9.01 15.21 -23.96
C ILE A 374 10.09 14.12 -23.86
N ASN A 375 9.83 13.03 -23.16
CA ASN A 375 10.74 11.89 -23.06
C ASN A 375 11.08 11.31 -24.45
N SER A 376 10.10 11.21 -25.34
CA SER A 376 10.30 10.74 -26.72
C SER A 376 11.14 11.72 -27.53
N ALA A 377 10.86 13.03 -27.47
CA ALA A 377 11.60 14.08 -28.16
C ALA A 377 13.08 14.14 -27.70
N LEU A 378 13.35 13.87 -26.43
CA LEU A 378 14.69 13.82 -25.85
C LEU A 378 15.42 12.50 -26.12
N GLY A 379 14.75 11.46 -26.67
CA GLY A 379 15.34 10.14 -26.86
C GLY A 379 15.50 9.34 -25.56
N ALA A 380 14.70 9.64 -24.55
CA ALA A 380 14.74 9.01 -23.22
C ALA A 380 14.11 7.60 -23.19
N ILE A 381 13.23 7.29 -24.18
CA ILE A 381 12.61 5.97 -24.31
C ILE A 381 13.67 4.92 -24.64
N GLY A 382 13.72 3.85 -23.85
CA GLY A 382 14.75 2.80 -23.92
C GLY A 382 15.99 3.07 -23.05
N THR A 383 16.08 4.25 -22.40
CA THR A 383 17.19 4.61 -21.52
C THR A 383 16.73 4.89 -20.09
N THR A 384 16.10 6.03 -19.86
CA THR A 384 15.55 6.43 -18.55
C THR A 384 14.09 6.06 -18.38
N VAL A 385 13.39 5.81 -19.50
CA VAL A 385 12.03 5.27 -19.51
C VAL A 385 12.03 3.97 -20.31
N THR A 386 11.59 2.89 -19.69
CA THR A 386 11.37 1.60 -20.35
C THR A 386 9.88 1.37 -20.51
N LEU A 387 9.42 0.97 -21.69
CA LEU A 387 8.02 0.62 -21.94
C LEU A 387 7.89 -0.90 -21.92
N LEU A 388 7.10 -1.41 -20.98
CA LEU A 388 6.79 -2.83 -20.88
C LEU A 388 5.40 -3.12 -21.47
N PRO A 389 5.23 -4.16 -22.31
CA PRO A 389 3.92 -4.63 -22.68
C PRO A 389 3.09 -4.94 -21.43
N ALA A 390 1.84 -4.51 -21.40
CA ALA A 390 0.95 -4.72 -20.26
C ALA A 390 -0.45 -5.11 -20.75
N GLU A 391 -1.17 -5.92 -19.97
CA GLU A 391 -2.58 -6.17 -20.22
C GLU A 391 -3.35 -4.83 -20.08
N PRO A 392 -4.39 -4.60 -20.91
CA PRO A 392 -5.22 -3.41 -20.78
C PRO A 392 -5.84 -3.33 -19.38
N VAL A 393 -5.75 -2.17 -18.75
CA VAL A 393 -6.41 -1.89 -17.47
C VAL A 393 -7.84 -1.42 -17.76
N ALA A 394 -8.81 -1.91 -16.98
CA ALA A 394 -10.18 -1.41 -17.06
C ALA A 394 -10.21 0.09 -16.76
N ALA A 395 -11.05 0.82 -17.46
CA ALA A 395 -11.20 2.25 -17.20
C ALA A 395 -11.66 2.50 -15.77
N TRP A 396 -11.05 3.49 -15.13
CA TRP A 396 -11.53 4.07 -13.88
C TRP A 396 -12.69 5.01 -14.24
N ASP A 397 -13.92 4.50 -14.19
CA ASP A 397 -15.11 5.21 -14.64
C ASP A 397 -16.31 4.87 -13.75
N ILE A 398 -16.42 5.61 -12.65
CA ILE A 398 -17.53 5.44 -11.71
C ILE A 398 -18.86 5.89 -12.33
N GLU A 399 -18.85 6.87 -13.25
CA GLU A 399 -20.07 7.35 -13.90
C GLU A 399 -20.65 6.27 -14.83
N ALA A 400 -19.76 5.55 -15.57
CA ALA A 400 -20.17 4.41 -16.37
C ALA A 400 -20.73 3.28 -15.51
N PHE A 401 -20.13 3.02 -14.33
CA PHE A 401 -20.66 2.06 -13.38
C PHE A 401 -22.04 2.47 -12.86
N GLU A 402 -22.21 3.71 -12.41
CA GLU A 402 -23.49 4.21 -11.88
C GLU A 402 -24.61 4.25 -12.92
N SER A 403 -24.26 4.44 -14.18
CA SER A 403 -25.20 4.40 -15.32
C SER A 403 -25.44 3.00 -15.86
N SER A 404 -24.72 1.99 -15.39
CA SER A 404 -24.89 0.61 -15.81
C SER A 404 -26.27 0.06 -15.40
N ALA A 405 -26.80 -0.85 -16.21
CA ALA A 405 -28.07 -1.54 -15.94
C ALA A 405 -27.89 -2.78 -15.02
N ALA A 406 -26.85 -2.83 -14.20
CA ALA A 406 -26.57 -3.95 -13.34
C ALA A 406 -27.58 -4.06 -12.19
N ASP A 407 -28.18 -5.23 -12.03
CA ASP A 407 -29.02 -5.57 -10.86
C ASP A 407 -28.21 -6.12 -9.69
N THR A 408 -27.08 -6.74 -10.00
CA THR A 408 -26.16 -7.35 -9.01
C THR A 408 -24.76 -6.77 -9.19
N VAL A 409 -24.17 -6.30 -8.11
CA VAL A 409 -22.76 -5.86 -8.08
C VAL A 409 -21.96 -6.74 -7.13
N VAL A 410 -20.77 -7.14 -7.58
CA VAL A 410 -19.76 -7.83 -6.80
C VAL A 410 -18.61 -6.86 -6.55
N ILE A 411 -18.35 -6.55 -5.28
CA ILE A 411 -17.31 -5.61 -4.84
C ILE A 411 -16.12 -6.42 -4.31
N LEU A 412 -14.95 -6.20 -4.91
CA LEU A 412 -13.71 -6.89 -4.55
C LEU A 412 -12.72 -5.89 -3.98
N GLY A 413 -12.59 -5.86 -2.66
CA GLY A 413 -11.78 -4.86 -1.95
C GLY A 413 -12.40 -3.45 -1.98
N GLY A 414 -11.62 -2.47 -1.60
CA GLY A 414 -12.01 -1.07 -1.59
C GLY A 414 -13.13 -0.70 -0.63
N ASN A 415 -13.39 0.61 -0.55
CA ASN A 415 -14.51 1.16 0.21
C ASN A 415 -15.22 2.26 -0.60
N PRO A 416 -15.95 1.88 -1.69
CA PRO A 416 -16.59 2.86 -2.57
C PRO A 416 -17.62 3.74 -1.87
N ALA A 417 -18.27 3.25 -0.81
CA ALA A 417 -19.21 4.07 -0.03
C ALA A 417 -18.52 5.25 0.65
N TYR A 418 -17.27 5.07 1.09
CA TYR A 418 -16.46 6.12 1.68
C TYR A 418 -15.73 6.96 0.61
N ASN A 419 -14.94 6.29 -0.24
CA ASN A 419 -14.04 6.97 -1.17
C ASN A 419 -14.75 7.71 -2.31
N LEU A 420 -15.89 7.19 -2.77
CA LEU A 420 -16.64 7.68 -3.94
C LEU A 420 -18.04 8.17 -3.57
N ASN A 421 -18.37 8.21 -2.26
CA ASN A 421 -19.71 8.52 -1.78
C ASN A 421 -20.82 7.70 -2.49
N TRP A 422 -20.46 6.46 -2.87
CA TRP A 422 -21.36 5.58 -3.61
C TRP A 422 -22.51 5.08 -2.73
N THR A 423 -23.70 5.08 -3.31
CA THR A 423 -24.88 4.47 -2.71
C THR A 423 -25.48 3.49 -3.70
N PRO A 424 -25.70 2.21 -3.29
CA PRO A 424 -26.17 1.18 -4.20
C PRO A 424 -27.55 1.51 -4.78
N LYS A 425 -27.66 1.39 -6.09
CA LYS A 425 -28.92 1.34 -6.83
C LYS A 425 -29.28 -0.11 -7.22
N GLN A 426 -28.35 -1.02 -7.03
CA GLN A 426 -28.44 -2.44 -7.34
C GLN A 426 -29.32 -3.16 -6.30
N LYS A 427 -30.01 -4.21 -6.74
CA LYS A 427 -30.88 -5.04 -5.88
C LYS A 427 -30.09 -5.98 -4.98
N THR A 428 -28.91 -6.41 -5.48
CA THR A 428 -28.03 -7.33 -4.74
C THR A 428 -26.62 -6.78 -4.77
N VAL A 429 -26.06 -6.53 -3.60
CA VAL A 429 -24.69 -6.11 -3.39
C VAL A 429 -23.95 -7.21 -2.65
N VAL A 430 -22.91 -7.76 -3.29
CA VAL A 430 -22.07 -8.82 -2.73
C VAL A 430 -20.67 -8.26 -2.54
N ARG A 431 -20.14 -8.32 -1.34
CA ARG A 431 -18.83 -7.77 -1.00
C ARG A 431 -17.88 -8.84 -0.48
N LEU A 432 -16.67 -8.84 -0.98
CA LEU A 432 -15.49 -9.45 -0.38
C LEU A 432 -14.65 -8.32 0.23
N GLY A 433 -14.66 -8.16 1.54
CA GLY A 433 -14.05 -7.02 2.23
C GLY A 433 -13.24 -7.41 3.45
N TYR A 434 -12.21 -6.61 3.74
CA TYR A 434 -11.31 -6.85 4.85
C TYR A 434 -11.87 -6.36 6.19
N TYR A 435 -12.64 -5.26 6.15
CA TYR A 435 -13.33 -4.66 7.30
C TYR A 435 -14.83 -4.59 7.08
N GLU A 436 -15.57 -4.47 8.19
CA GLU A 436 -16.99 -4.14 8.19
C GLU A 436 -17.16 -2.61 8.19
N ASP A 437 -16.82 -1.99 7.05
CA ASP A 437 -16.82 -0.56 6.84
C ASP A 437 -18.15 -0.06 6.23
N GLU A 438 -18.20 1.21 5.77
CA GLU A 438 -19.38 1.88 5.21
C GLU A 438 -19.96 1.15 3.98
N THR A 439 -19.10 0.45 3.23
CA THR A 439 -19.56 -0.38 2.10
C THR A 439 -20.19 -1.69 2.60
N ALA A 440 -19.67 -2.26 3.69
CA ALA A 440 -20.24 -3.47 4.27
C ALA A 440 -21.66 -3.23 4.78
N GLU A 441 -21.94 -2.06 5.39
CA GLU A 441 -23.28 -1.68 5.85
C GLU A 441 -24.30 -1.56 4.70
N LYS A 442 -23.83 -1.25 3.49
CA LYS A 442 -24.66 -1.10 2.28
C LYS A 442 -24.75 -2.39 1.47
N SER A 443 -24.12 -3.46 1.90
CA SER A 443 -24.04 -4.73 1.17
C SER A 443 -25.00 -5.78 1.73
N ASN A 444 -25.71 -6.50 0.85
CA ASN A 444 -26.58 -7.62 1.26
C ASN A 444 -25.76 -8.81 1.73
N TRP A 445 -24.70 -9.14 1.00
CA TRP A 445 -23.80 -10.23 1.34
C TRP A 445 -22.39 -9.73 1.61
N ASN A 446 -21.88 -10.01 2.80
CA ASN A 446 -20.52 -9.69 3.20
C ASN A 446 -19.72 -10.97 3.43
N PHE A 447 -18.62 -11.09 2.70
CA PHE A 447 -17.64 -12.17 2.79
C PHE A 447 -16.36 -11.59 3.40
N PRO A 448 -15.85 -12.13 4.52
CA PRO A 448 -14.58 -11.71 5.07
C PRO A 448 -13.43 -12.06 4.12
N ALA A 449 -12.58 -11.08 3.80
CA ALA A 449 -11.38 -11.29 3.02
C ALA A 449 -10.19 -11.68 3.91
N THR A 450 -9.30 -12.53 3.38
CA THR A 450 -8.05 -12.90 4.05
C THR A 450 -6.98 -11.84 3.88
N HIS A 451 -6.05 -11.75 4.85
CA HIS A 451 -4.83 -10.98 4.71
C HIS A 451 -3.86 -11.66 3.72
N TYR A 452 -2.96 -10.91 3.06
CA TYR A 452 -2.01 -11.50 2.10
C TYR A 452 -1.04 -12.50 2.76
N LEU A 453 -0.77 -12.39 4.06
CA LEU A 453 0.02 -13.37 4.82
C LEU A 453 -0.77 -14.64 5.20
N GLU A 454 -2.06 -14.69 4.89
CA GLU A 454 -2.97 -15.82 5.08
C GLU A 454 -3.39 -16.47 3.76
N SER A 455 -3.01 -15.89 2.61
CA SER A 455 -3.56 -16.23 1.30
C SER A 455 -2.48 -16.64 0.33
N TRP A 456 -2.74 -17.68 -0.46
CA TRP A 456 -2.00 -17.91 -1.70
C TRP A 456 -2.45 -16.94 -2.78
N GLY A 457 -1.46 -16.36 -3.46
CA GLY A 457 -1.65 -15.46 -4.58
C GLY A 457 -0.38 -15.26 -5.38
N ASP A 458 -0.48 -14.41 -6.38
CA ASP A 458 0.62 -13.94 -7.21
C ASP A 458 0.44 -12.47 -7.55
N ALA A 459 1.52 -11.83 -7.97
CA ALA A 459 1.48 -10.48 -8.49
C ALA A 459 2.68 -10.22 -9.40
N THR A 460 2.70 -9.09 -10.09
CA THR A 460 3.91 -8.58 -10.73
C THR A 460 4.36 -7.29 -10.04
N THR A 461 5.66 -7.11 -9.90
CA THR A 461 6.27 -5.88 -9.42
C THR A 461 6.12 -4.74 -10.42
N SER A 462 6.54 -3.53 -10.07
CA SER A 462 6.51 -2.37 -10.97
C SER A 462 7.29 -2.57 -12.26
N ASP A 463 8.37 -3.36 -12.21
CA ASP A 463 9.20 -3.71 -13.38
C ASP A 463 8.70 -4.96 -14.14
N GLY A 464 7.54 -5.51 -13.75
CA GLY A 464 6.92 -6.66 -14.41
C GLY A 464 7.43 -8.03 -13.96
N THR A 465 8.34 -8.10 -12.99
CA THR A 465 8.82 -9.39 -12.45
C THR A 465 7.71 -10.08 -11.66
N LEU A 466 7.50 -11.36 -11.92
CA LEU A 466 6.51 -12.19 -11.23
C LEU A 466 6.97 -12.53 -9.83
N VAL A 467 6.09 -12.33 -8.84
CA VAL A 467 6.32 -12.65 -7.43
C VAL A 467 5.22 -13.54 -6.88
N THR A 468 5.56 -14.36 -5.88
CA THR A 468 4.58 -15.17 -5.16
C THR A 468 4.08 -14.44 -3.92
N VAL A 469 2.79 -14.52 -3.69
CA VAL A 469 2.16 -14.24 -2.39
C VAL A 469 1.93 -15.58 -1.74
N GLN A 470 2.82 -15.96 -0.81
CA GLN A 470 2.67 -17.23 -0.09
C GLN A 470 2.28 -16.96 1.37
N PRO A 471 1.27 -17.67 1.89
CA PRO A 471 0.84 -17.50 3.27
C PRO A 471 1.86 -18.05 4.24
N LEU A 472 1.95 -17.45 5.42
CA LEU A 472 2.75 -17.91 6.53
C LEU A 472 1.90 -18.63 7.58
N ILE A 473 0.61 -18.32 7.61
CA ILE A 473 -0.36 -18.92 8.53
C ILE A 473 -1.66 -19.22 7.80
N GLN A 474 -2.50 -20.01 8.41
CA GLN A 474 -3.88 -20.20 7.96
C GLN A 474 -4.72 -18.96 8.30
N PRO A 475 -5.84 -18.70 7.59
CA PRO A 475 -6.73 -17.59 7.89
C PRO A 475 -7.16 -17.57 9.35
N LEU A 476 -6.82 -16.50 10.09
CA LEU A 476 -7.15 -16.36 11.52
C LEU A 476 -8.67 -16.31 11.75
N PHE A 477 -9.40 -15.73 10.82
CA PHE A 477 -10.84 -15.50 10.94
C PHE A 477 -11.69 -16.23 9.88
N GLY A 478 -11.12 -17.24 9.24
CA GLY A 478 -11.88 -18.12 8.33
C GLY A 478 -12.35 -17.49 7.03
N GLY A 479 -11.78 -16.33 6.64
CA GLY A 479 -12.15 -15.60 5.42
C GLY A 479 -11.84 -16.33 4.11
N LEU A 480 -12.26 -15.74 2.99
CA LEU A 480 -11.96 -16.21 1.64
C LEU A 480 -10.84 -15.41 1.00
N THR A 481 -10.02 -16.08 0.20
CA THR A 481 -9.12 -15.38 -0.74
C THR A 481 -9.92 -14.88 -1.93
N GLU A 482 -9.45 -13.80 -2.56
CA GLU A 482 -10.10 -13.30 -3.78
C GLU A 482 -10.08 -14.36 -4.90
N LEU A 483 -9.02 -15.15 -5.02
CA LEU A 483 -8.92 -16.22 -6.02
C LEU A 483 -9.94 -17.33 -5.78
N GLU A 484 -10.16 -17.74 -4.53
CA GLU A 484 -11.19 -18.72 -4.17
C GLU A 484 -12.59 -18.18 -4.50
N PHE A 485 -12.85 -16.93 -4.11
CA PHE A 485 -14.13 -16.26 -4.35
C PHE A 485 -14.45 -16.19 -5.85
N LEU A 486 -13.50 -15.71 -6.67
CA LEU A 486 -13.69 -15.59 -8.11
C LEU A 486 -13.81 -16.95 -8.81
N ALA A 487 -13.04 -17.96 -8.40
CA ALA A 487 -13.13 -19.30 -8.94
C ALA A 487 -14.50 -19.92 -8.67
N ARG A 488 -15.05 -19.77 -7.45
CA ARG A 488 -16.40 -20.24 -7.11
C ARG A 488 -17.46 -19.53 -7.92
N LEU A 489 -17.38 -18.21 -7.99
CA LEU A 489 -18.32 -17.42 -8.79
C LEU A 489 -18.26 -17.78 -10.29
N ALA A 490 -17.08 -18.09 -10.80
CA ALA A 490 -16.90 -18.61 -12.15
C ALA A 490 -17.41 -20.06 -12.34
N GLY A 491 -17.80 -20.75 -11.25
CA GLY A 491 -18.21 -22.16 -11.30
C GLY A 491 -17.06 -23.11 -11.69
N GLU A 492 -15.82 -22.75 -11.28
CA GLU A 492 -14.65 -23.61 -11.49
C GLU A 492 -14.63 -24.74 -10.46
N SER A 493 -14.23 -25.94 -10.89
CA SER A 493 -14.06 -27.09 -10.00
C SER A 493 -12.85 -26.95 -9.07
N GLN A 494 -11.81 -26.25 -9.56
CA GLN A 494 -10.62 -25.96 -8.76
C GLN A 494 -10.76 -24.60 -8.11
N THR A 495 -11.00 -24.60 -6.81
CA THR A 495 -11.16 -23.38 -5.99
C THR A 495 -10.04 -23.17 -4.97
N ASN A 496 -9.09 -24.12 -4.86
CA ASN A 496 -7.95 -23.96 -3.95
C ASN A 496 -6.97 -22.92 -4.50
N PRO A 497 -6.69 -21.82 -3.76
CA PRO A 497 -5.82 -20.75 -4.24
C PRO A 497 -4.40 -21.20 -4.59
N TYR A 498 -3.83 -22.16 -3.84
CA TYR A 498 -2.51 -22.73 -4.13
C TYR A 498 -2.48 -23.37 -5.52
N GLU A 499 -3.46 -24.21 -5.84
CA GLU A 499 -3.57 -24.88 -7.12
C GLU A 499 -3.88 -23.91 -8.27
N ILE A 500 -4.67 -22.87 -7.99
CA ILE A 500 -4.96 -21.80 -8.96
C ILE A 500 -3.69 -21.07 -9.36
N VAL A 501 -2.88 -20.65 -8.39
CA VAL A 501 -1.59 -19.95 -8.64
C VAL A 501 -0.63 -20.87 -9.36
N ARG A 502 -0.47 -22.12 -8.88
CA ARG A 502 0.41 -23.10 -9.49
C ARG A 502 0.06 -23.41 -10.94
N ALA A 503 -1.24 -23.57 -11.24
CA ALA A 503 -1.73 -23.79 -12.60
C ALA A 503 -1.50 -22.57 -13.50
N THR A 504 -1.63 -21.35 -12.96
CA THR A 504 -1.37 -20.12 -13.72
C THR A 504 0.08 -20.03 -14.15
N LEU A 505 1.00 -20.41 -13.27
CA LEU A 505 2.44 -20.36 -13.53
C LEU A 505 2.94 -21.47 -14.45
N GLY A 506 2.25 -22.61 -14.49
CA GLY A 506 2.64 -23.77 -15.30
C GLY A 506 4.04 -24.30 -14.98
N ALA A 507 4.53 -24.09 -13.74
CA ALA A 507 5.88 -24.39 -13.33
C ALA A 507 6.06 -25.88 -12.98
N SER A 508 7.26 -26.42 -13.26
CA SER A 508 7.67 -27.72 -12.75
C SER A 508 7.77 -27.70 -11.22
N ASP A 509 7.78 -28.87 -10.57
CA ASP A 509 7.91 -28.94 -9.09
C ASP A 509 9.20 -28.30 -8.60
N GLU A 510 10.28 -28.43 -9.36
CA GLU A 510 11.58 -27.85 -9.02
C GLU A 510 11.55 -26.31 -9.16
N ASP A 511 11.02 -25.80 -10.26
CA ASP A 511 10.91 -24.35 -10.48
C ASP A 511 9.94 -23.71 -9.51
N TRP A 512 8.87 -24.44 -9.14
CA TRP A 512 7.94 -24.02 -8.10
C TRP A 512 8.62 -23.84 -6.76
N LYS A 513 9.43 -24.84 -6.33
CA LYS A 513 10.20 -24.76 -5.07
C LYS A 513 11.21 -23.60 -5.09
N LYS A 514 11.89 -23.36 -6.21
CA LYS A 514 12.81 -22.22 -6.37
C LYS A 514 12.06 -20.90 -6.26
N PHE A 515 10.89 -20.81 -6.91
CA PHE A 515 10.04 -19.63 -6.87
C PHE A 515 9.54 -19.31 -5.45
N LEU A 516 9.12 -20.33 -4.69
CA LEU A 516 8.71 -20.16 -3.30
C LEU A 516 9.89 -19.74 -2.41
N PHE A 517 11.06 -20.31 -2.62
CA PHE A 517 12.26 -19.98 -1.85
C PHE A 517 12.75 -18.56 -2.09
N SER A 518 12.85 -18.14 -3.35
CA SER A 518 13.32 -16.80 -3.71
C SER A 518 12.26 -15.72 -3.53
N GLY A 519 10.97 -16.07 -3.62
CA GLY A 519 9.82 -15.16 -3.61
C GLY A 519 9.56 -14.46 -4.94
N PHE A 520 10.40 -14.71 -5.97
CA PHE A 520 10.23 -14.14 -7.32
C PHE A 520 10.76 -15.08 -8.38
N LYS A 521 10.28 -14.92 -9.61
CA LYS A 521 10.76 -15.65 -10.78
C LYS A 521 11.71 -14.75 -11.57
N ALA A 522 13.00 -15.11 -11.56
CA ALA A 522 13.99 -14.41 -12.36
C ALA A 522 13.60 -14.42 -13.85
N ASP A 523 13.96 -13.37 -14.56
CA ASP A 523 13.77 -13.20 -16.00
C ASP A 523 12.29 -13.34 -16.46
N SER A 524 11.35 -13.12 -15.57
CA SER A 524 9.91 -13.18 -15.88
C SER A 524 9.32 -11.86 -16.34
N ALA A 525 10.04 -10.75 -16.18
CA ALA A 525 9.59 -9.46 -16.68
C ALA A 525 9.42 -9.48 -18.21
N PRO A 526 8.38 -8.86 -18.75
CA PRO A 526 8.19 -8.76 -20.19
C PRO A 526 9.39 -8.06 -20.86
N GLN A 527 9.70 -8.45 -22.09
CA GLN A 527 10.75 -7.76 -22.85
C GLN A 527 10.29 -6.35 -23.20
N PRO A 528 11.14 -5.33 -22.99
CA PRO A 528 10.81 -3.95 -23.33
C PRO A 528 10.52 -3.77 -24.81
N VAL A 529 9.60 -2.87 -25.11
CA VAL A 529 9.29 -2.44 -26.49
C VAL A 529 9.78 -1.01 -26.70
N ASN A 530 10.25 -0.73 -27.89
CA ASN A 530 10.67 0.61 -28.28
C ASN A 530 9.63 1.21 -29.24
N LEU A 531 8.86 2.15 -28.73
CA LEU A 531 7.76 2.78 -29.43
C LEU A 531 8.03 4.28 -29.60
N LYS A 532 7.45 4.84 -30.65
CA LYS A 532 7.41 6.29 -30.89
C LYS A 532 6.01 6.81 -30.56
N ILE A 533 5.93 8.10 -30.26
CA ILE A 533 4.63 8.76 -30.06
C ILE A 533 3.77 8.54 -31.30
N TYR A 534 2.54 8.09 -31.03
CA TYR A 534 1.51 7.82 -32.02
C TYR A 534 0.28 8.68 -31.75
N GLY A 535 -0.23 9.32 -32.76
CA GLY A 535 -1.49 10.05 -32.65
C GLY A 535 -1.39 11.51 -32.22
N SER A 536 -2.54 12.15 -32.16
CA SER A 536 -2.69 13.56 -31.77
C SER A 536 -2.74 13.73 -30.26
N THR A 537 -2.46 14.93 -29.80
CA THR A 537 -2.62 15.37 -28.42
C THR A 537 -4.01 15.04 -27.90
N PRO A 538 -4.15 14.37 -26.74
CA PRO A 538 -5.45 14.13 -26.12
C PRO A 538 -6.13 15.44 -25.71
N GLY A 539 -7.44 15.44 -25.65
CA GLY A 539 -8.20 16.53 -25.06
C GLY A 539 -7.84 16.72 -23.59
N GLY A 540 -7.82 17.96 -23.13
CA GLY A 540 -7.59 18.30 -21.72
C GLY A 540 -8.47 19.47 -21.31
N THR A 541 -8.76 19.55 -20.03
CA THR A 541 -9.51 20.68 -19.47
C THR A 541 -8.56 21.80 -19.06
N ASN A 542 -8.86 23.03 -19.50
CA ASN A 542 -8.22 24.22 -18.95
C ASN A 542 -8.83 24.53 -17.59
N GLY A 543 -8.00 24.55 -16.55
CA GLY A 543 -8.39 25.23 -15.31
C GLY A 543 -8.58 26.70 -15.62
N GLY A 544 -9.79 27.24 -15.46
CA GLY A 544 -10.02 28.66 -15.70
C GLY A 544 -9.11 29.54 -14.84
N ARG A 545 -9.05 30.85 -15.15
CA ARG A 545 -8.21 31.81 -14.43
C ARG A 545 -8.48 31.77 -12.92
N LEU A 546 -7.46 31.49 -12.13
CA LEU A 546 -7.53 31.46 -10.67
C LEU A 546 -7.46 32.87 -10.09
N SER A 547 -8.12 33.10 -8.97
CA SER A 547 -8.11 34.35 -8.22
C SER A 547 -8.30 34.08 -6.73
N LYS A 548 -8.27 35.11 -5.91
CA LYS A 548 -8.56 34.99 -4.47
C LYS A 548 -9.97 34.45 -4.20
N ASP A 549 -10.91 34.74 -5.12
CA ASP A 549 -12.31 34.33 -5.02
C ASP A 549 -12.62 33.03 -5.79
N ARG A 550 -11.64 32.51 -6.52
CA ARG A 550 -11.72 31.26 -7.27
C ARG A 550 -10.48 30.43 -7.03
N LEU A 551 -10.52 29.65 -5.97
CA LEU A 551 -9.46 28.74 -5.56
C LEU A 551 -9.57 27.42 -6.32
N GLU A 552 -8.43 26.72 -6.44
CA GLU A 552 -8.32 25.37 -6.93
C GLU A 552 -8.27 24.42 -5.73
N ALA A 553 -9.11 23.38 -5.74
CA ALA A 553 -9.03 22.28 -4.80
C ALA A 553 -8.14 21.18 -5.38
N VAL A 554 -7.14 20.76 -4.64
CA VAL A 554 -6.21 19.69 -5.02
C VAL A 554 -6.39 18.52 -4.06
N PHE A 555 -6.73 17.36 -4.60
CA PHE A 555 -6.89 16.13 -3.84
C PHE A 555 -5.61 15.27 -3.97
N PHE A 556 -5.20 14.66 -2.87
CA PHE A 556 -4.04 13.77 -2.83
C PHE A 556 -4.25 12.67 -1.79
N ARG A 557 -3.51 11.59 -1.94
CA ARG A 557 -3.53 10.50 -0.95
C ARG A 557 -2.82 10.93 0.32
N ASP A 558 -3.37 10.57 1.46
CA ASP A 558 -2.72 10.83 2.74
C ASP A 558 -1.42 10.03 2.86
N ALA A 559 -0.38 10.67 3.40
CA ALA A 559 0.94 10.04 3.53
C ALA A 559 0.98 8.89 4.55
N LYS A 560 -0.02 8.80 5.44
CA LYS A 560 -0.13 7.79 6.51
C LYS A 560 -1.19 6.75 6.15
N VAL A 561 -2.44 7.18 6.05
CA VAL A 561 -3.58 6.26 5.91
C VAL A 561 -4.00 6.00 4.46
N ASP A 562 -3.27 6.55 3.48
CA ASP A 562 -3.50 6.42 2.02
C ASP A 562 -4.90 6.95 1.62
N ASP A 563 -5.81 6.08 1.21
CA ASP A 563 -7.21 6.37 0.89
C ASP A 563 -8.17 6.04 2.05
N GLY A 564 -7.64 5.87 3.26
CA GLY A 564 -8.35 5.45 4.44
C GLY A 564 -8.20 3.97 4.78
N ARG A 565 -7.62 3.15 3.89
CA ARG A 565 -7.48 1.70 4.13
C ARG A 565 -6.63 1.33 5.33
N TYR A 566 -5.70 2.19 5.74
CA TYR A 566 -4.85 2.02 6.92
C TYR A 566 -5.35 2.78 8.15
N ALA A 567 -6.61 3.25 8.16
CA ALA A 567 -7.16 4.04 9.26
C ALA A 567 -7.17 3.26 10.60
N ASN A 568 -7.35 1.93 10.58
CA ASN A 568 -7.29 1.09 11.78
C ASN A 568 -5.86 0.74 12.21
N ASN A 569 -4.85 1.02 11.39
CA ASN A 569 -3.47 0.68 11.72
C ASN A 569 -2.85 1.69 12.70
N GLY A 570 -2.61 1.28 13.96
CA GLY A 570 -2.11 2.16 15.01
C GLY A 570 -0.76 2.80 14.69
N TRP A 571 0.17 2.08 14.04
CA TRP A 571 1.45 2.66 13.64
C TRP A 571 1.29 3.73 12.56
N MET A 572 0.35 3.53 11.62
CA MET A 572 0.09 4.53 10.57
C MET A 572 -0.61 5.77 11.13
N GLN A 573 -1.46 5.62 12.15
CA GLN A 573 -2.07 6.74 12.85
C GLN A 573 -1.02 7.59 13.62
N GLU A 574 -0.05 6.93 14.25
CA GLU A 574 1.01 7.59 15.03
C GLU A 574 2.18 8.10 14.18
N LEU A 575 2.27 7.69 12.91
CA LEU A 575 3.34 8.13 12.00
C LEU A 575 3.22 9.64 11.74
N PRO A 576 4.27 10.44 11.99
CA PRO A 576 4.24 11.86 11.67
C PRO A 576 4.14 12.09 10.16
N ASP A 577 3.35 13.10 9.75
CA ASP A 577 3.36 13.57 8.37
C ASP A 577 4.79 13.95 7.93
N PRO A 578 5.26 13.53 6.77
CA PRO A 578 6.65 13.71 6.37
C PRO A 578 7.06 15.18 6.16
N ILE A 579 6.11 16.08 5.89
CA ILE A 579 6.36 17.51 5.67
C ILE A 579 6.07 18.32 6.93
N THR A 580 4.87 18.25 7.49
CA THR A 580 4.44 19.04 8.63
C THR A 580 4.99 18.53 9.96
N LYS A 581 5.39 17.24 10.01
CA LYS A 581 5.81 16.52 11.23
C LYS A 581 4.70 16.37 12.28
N MET A 582 3.46 16.64 11.90
CA MET A 582 2.30 16.48 12.78
C MET A 582 1.83 15.04 12.78
N THR A 583 1.41 14.56 13.95
CA THR A 583 0.87 13.21 14.17
C THR A 583 -0.66 13.24 14.20
N TRP A 584 -1.21 14.23 14.92
CA TRP A 584 -2.65 14.50 15.06
C TRP A 584 -2.94 15.98 14.77
N ASP A 585 -4.22 16.31 14.58
CA ASP A 585 -4.71 17.68 14.48
C ASP A 585 -4.72 18.41 15.83
#